data_19626524532b5c4d799637f57edb2d33
#
_entry.id   19626524532b5c4d799637f57edb2d33
#
_cell.length_a   1.000
_cell.length_b   1.000
_cell.length_c   1.000
_cell.angle_alpha   90.00
_cell.angle_beta   90.00
_cell.angle_gamma   90.00
#
_symmetry.space_group_name_H-M   'P 1'
#
loop_
_entity.id
_entity.type
_entity.pdbx_description
1 polymer ?
#
loop_
_entity_poly.entity_id
_entity_poly.type
_entity_poly.pdbx_seq_one_letter_code
_entity_poly.pdbx_strand_id
1 'polypeptide(L)'
;MNFKAYNRVIEEGGAYGHMMNVHEDYTLQFEDLQRIIKQALTGGIKGEIKEKTDGQALAVSHRANRVIFARNKGHYKAFGKNAIRGAKGIAEFFGEHPNDNVKEAFTFAAKDLEKGIMSLSDRQKQMMFGDGWRWVNIEIIWPATVNVIPYNHELIVLHNFREYDEDGNTVGGDFNEYGRMLAGMIKQTNEHVQDKFTITSMPLLKMPRVKNFEQTIGDYLGEINNLMSKYGLNPGDKIGRAHV
;
A
#
# COMPACT_ATOMS: atom_id res chain seq x y z
N MET A 1 20.67 -7.68 13.93
CA MET A 1 19.73 -6.59 13.62
C MET A 1 18.30 -7.14 13.67
N ASN A 2 17.45 -6.53 14.45
CA ASN A 2 16.13 -7.08 14.78
C ASN A 2 15.17 -6.74 13.63
N PHE A 3 14.38 -7.69 13.13
CA PHE A 3 13.37 -7.52 12.06
C PHE A 3 12.38 -6.37 12.34
N LYS A 4 12.25 -5.95 13.60
CA LYS A 4 11.51 -4.73 13.99
C LYS A 4 12.09 -3.43 13.42
N ALA A 5 13.38 -3.38 13.10
CA ALA A 5 13.98 -2.19 12.50
C ALA A 5 13.66 -2.09 11.01
N TYR A 6 13.53 -3.22 10.30
CA TYR A 6 13.17 -3.23 8.87
C TYR A 6 11.73 -2.78 8.64
N ASN A 7 10.80 -3.18 9.50
CA ASN A 7 9.41 -2.71 9.42
C ASN A 7 9.26 -1.20 9.71
N ARG A 8 10.19 -0.61 10.44
CA ARG A 8 10.15 0.82 10.78
C ARG A 8 10.52 1.73 9.61
N VAL A 9 11.36 1.25 8.71
CA VAL A 9 11.84 1.99 7.53
C VAL A 9 10.77 2.13 6.44
N ILE A 10 9.84 1.18 6.37
CA ILE A 10 8.71 1.21 5.41
C ILE A 10 7.66 2.29 5.79
N GLU A 11 7.73 2.84 7.00
CA GLU A 11 6.72 3.78 7.52
C GLU A 11 6.99 5.26 7.20
N GLU A 12 8.18 5.65 6.76
CA GLU A 12 8.60 7.05 6.63
C GLU A 12 8.57 7.61 5.20
N GLY A 13 8.21 6.82 4.20
CA GLY A 13 8.21 7.26 2.80
C GLY A 13 6.93 7.94 2.34
N GLY A 14 7.02 9.20 1.94
CA GLY A 14 6.09 9.91 1.06
C GLY A 14 4.64 10.00 1.55
N ALA A 15 3.68 10.00 0.65
CA ALA A 15 2.25 10.01 1.01
C ALA A 15 1.92 8.83 1.94
N TYR A 16 1.23 9.10 3.03
CA TYR A 16 0.84 8.15 4.08
C TYR A 16 0.39 6.79 3.48
N GLY A 17 1.12 5.72 3.79
CA GLY A 17 0.83 4.37 3.28
C GLY A 17 1.60 3.95 2.03
N HIS A 18 2.43 4.82 1.43
CA HIS A 18 3.28 4.43 0.31
C HIS A 18 4.43 3.53 0.79
N MET A 19 4.59 2.37 0.17
CA MET A 19 5.76 1.51 0.41
C MET A 19 6.96 2.07 -0.35
N MET A 20 8.06 2.31 0.39
CA MET A 20 9.31 2.78 -0.21
C MET A 20 9.91 1.72 -1.15
N ASN A 21 10.54 2.17 -2.21
CA ASN A 21 11.40 1.33 -3.01
C ASN A 21 12.75 1.14 -2.27
N VAL A 22 13.46 0.06 -2.60
CA VAL A 22 14.76 -0.25 -1.96
C VAL A 22 15.76 0.92 -2.06
N HIS A 23 15.76 1.64 -3.19
CA HIS A 23 16.65 2.78 -3.42
C HIS A 23 16.24 4.07 -2.67
N GLU A 24 15.04 4.12 -2.14
CA GLU A 24 14.54 5.24 -1.33
C GLU A 24 14.89 5.07 0.15
N ASP A 25 15.30 3.87 0.55
CA ASP A 25 15.76 3.61 1.91
C ASP A 25 17.25 3.99 2.06
N TYR A 26 17.46 5.23 2.49
CA TYR A 26 18.81 5.76 2.71
C TYR A 26 19.55 5.14 3.91
N THR A 27 18.94 4.21 4.63
CA THR A 27 19.58 3.49 5.73
C THR A 27 20.18 2.17 5.29
N LEU A 28 19.73 1.59 4.17
CA LEU A 28 20.23 0.34 3.63
C LEU A 28 21.68 0.47 3.12
N GLN A 29 22.46 -0.55 3.42
CA GLN A 29 23.82 -0.74 2.94
C GLN A 29 23.86 -1.79 1.83
N PHE A 30 24.94 -1.84 1.04
CA PHE A 30 25.10 -2.87 0.00
C PHE A 30 25.10 -4.28 0.57
N GLU A 31 25.63 -4.49 1.76
CA GLU A 31 25.55 -5.80 2.44
C GLU A 31 24.11 -6.20 2.81
N ASP A 32 23.24 -5.23 3.12
CA ASP A 32 21.82 -5.48 3.35
C ASP A 32 21.13 -5.95 2.08
N LEU A 33 21.41 -5.29 0.95
CA LEU A 33 20.90 -5.69 -0.36
C LEU A 33 21.33 -7.11 -0.73
N GLN A 34 22.62 -7.43 -0.55
CA GLN A 34 23.13 -8.78 -0.78
C GLN A 34 22.44 -9.83 0.07
N ARG A 35 22.18 -9.50 1.35
CA ARG A 35 21.44 -10.39 2.28
C ARG A 35 19.98 -10.57 1.86
N ILE A 36 19.31 -9.50 1.45
CA ILE A 36 17.92 -9.55 0.95
C ILE A 36 17.82 -10.46 -0.26
N ILE A 37 18.72 -10.31 -1.24
CA ILE A 37 18.76 -11.16 -2.45
C ILE A 37 18.94 -12.62 -2.09
N LYS A 38 19.90 -12.94 -1.21
CA LYS A 38 20.11 -14.32 -0.76
C LYS A 38 18.85 -14.90 -0.12
N GLN A 39 18.22 -14.14 0.79
CA GLN A 39 17.00 -14.58 1.47
C GLN A 39 15.83 -14.75 0.50
N ALA A 40 15.66 -13.83 -0.45
CA ALA A 40 14.61 -13.92 -1.46
C ALA A 40 14.74 -15.19 -2.31
N LEU A 41 15.92 -15.45 -2.87
CA LEU A 41 16.15 -16.57 -3.76
C LEU A 41 16.11 -17.94 -3.05
N THR A 42 16.45 -17.99 -1.78
CA THR A 42 16.38 -19.21 -0.97
C THR A 42 15.01 -19.47 -0.34
N GLY A 43 14.04 -18.55 -0.50
CA GLY A 43 12.76 -18.60 0.20
C GLY A 43 12.89 -18.35 1.70
N GLY A 44 13.99 -17.70 2.13
CA GLY A 44 14.30 -17.44 3.54
C GLY A 44 13.71 -16.14 4.10
N ILE A 45 13.02 -15.34 3.30
CA ILE A 45 12.30 -14.17 3.79
C ILE A 45 11.15 -14.65 4.68
N LYS A 46 11.20 -14.26 5.94
CA LYS A 46 10.17 -14.57 6.92
C LYS A 46 9.17 -13.42 6.97
N GLY A 47 7.87 -13.74 6.99
CA GLY A 47 6.80 -12.77 7.11
C GLY A 47 5.80 -12.84 5.95
N GLU A 48 4.87 -11.94 5.95
CA GLU A 48 3.89 -11.78 4.89
C GLU A 48 4.54 -11.08 3.69
N ILE A 49 4.52 -11.73 2.54
CA ILE A 49 5.03 -11.17 1.28
C ILE A 49 3.84 -10.82 0.42
N LYS A 50 3.82 -9.61 -0.09
CA LYS A 50 2.79 -9.11 -0.97
C LYS A 50 3.42 -8.48 -2.21
N GLU A 51 2.68 -8.49 -3.30
CA GLU A 51 3.05 -7.69 -4.46
C GLU A 51 2.93 -6.19 -4.09
N LYS A 52 3.94 -5.41 -4.46
CA LYS A 52 3.83 -3.96 -4.42
C LYS A 52 3.08 -3.53 -5.67
N THR A 53 1.81 -3.19 -5.49
CA THR A 53 1.00 -2.63 -6.56
C THR A 53 1.48 -1.22 -6.92
N ASP A 54 1.24 -0.81 -8.14
CA ASP A 54 1.65 0.51 -8.68
C ASP A 54 0.40 1.25 -9.14
N GLY A 55 -0.32 1.80 -8.20
CA GLY A 55 -1.58 2.51 -8.42
C GLY A 55 -1.64 3.83 -7.65
N GLN A 56 -2.84 4.33 -7.46
CA GLN A 56 -3.10 5.58 -6.74
C GLN A 56 -3.50 5.30 -5.30
N ALA A 57 -2.63 5.69 -4.34
CA ALA A 57 -2.87 5.46 -2.93
C ALA A 57 -4.00 6.35 -2.37
N LEU A 58 -4.86 5.77 -1.56
CA LEU A 58 -5.91 6.45 -0.80
C LEU A 58 -6.14 5.66 0.50
N ALA A 59 -6.72 6.29 1.51
CA ALA A 59 -7.25 5.57 2.66
C ALA A 59 -8.73 5.83 2.80
N VAL A 60 -9.46 4.83 3.29
CA VAL A 60 -10.91 4.91 3.48
C VAL A 60 -11.30 4.45 4.89
N SER A 61 -12.30 5.11 5.46
CA SER A 61 -12.93 4.75 6.72
C SER A 61 -14.42 5.05 6.68
N HIS A 62 -15.10 4.80 7.80
CA HIS A 62 -16.52 5.12 7.97
C HIS A 62 -16.71 5.83 9.31
N ARG A 63 -17.40 6.98 9.29
CA ARG A 63 -17.69 7.77 10.48
C ARG A 63 -19.03 8.49 10.35
N ALA A 64 -19.79 8.55 11.46
CA ALA A 64 -21.07 9.27 11.52
C ALA A 64 -21.96 8.96 10.32
N ASN A 65 -22.12 7.68 10.01
CA ASN A 65 -22.91 7.15 8.90
C ASN A 65 -22.49 7.65 7.49
N ARG A 66 -21.20 7.93 7.30
CA ARG A 66 -20.63 8.35 6.02
C ARG A 66 -19.29 7.67 5.75
N VAL A 67 -19.02 7.37 4.49
CA VAL A 67 -17.68 6.99 4.06
C VAL A 67 -16.82 8.24 4.00
N ILE A 68 -15.62 8.14 4.52
CA ILE A 68 -14.63 9.22 4.56
C ILE A 68 -13.30 8.74 3.98
N PHE A 69 -12.57 9.66 3.34
CA PHE A 69 -11.32 9.37 2.65
C PHE A 69 -10.18 10.26 3.13
N ALA A 70 -8.96 9.72 3.09
CA ALA A 70 -7.76 10.43 3.49
C ALA A 70 -6.63 10.31 2.47
N ARG A 71 -5.90 11.42 2.24
CA ARG A 71 -4.70 11.52 1.39
C ARG A 71 -3.46 12.00 2.15
N ASN A 72 -3.65 12.55 3.33
CA ASN A 72 -2.56 13.12 4.13
C ASN A 72 -2.90 13.04 5.62
N LYS A 73 -1.89 13.31 6.46
CA LYS A 73 -2.01 13.26 7.91
C LYS A 73 -3.16 14.12 8.47
N GLY A 74 -3.42 15.29 7.88
CA GLY A 74 -4.49 16.18 8.33
C GLY A 74 -5.87 15.57 8.28
N HIS A 75 -6.11 14.65 7.34
CA HIS A 75 -7.37 13.97 7.17
C HIS A 75 -7.66 12.91 8.25
N TYR A 76 -6.62 12.35 8.90
CA TYR A 76 -6.78 11.39 10.00
C TYR A 76 -7.09 12.06 11.34
N LYS A 77 -6.73 13.35 11.51
CA LYS A 77 -6.91 14.08 12.77
C LYS A 77 -8.37 14.11 13.22
N ALA A 78 -8.55 14.16 14.55
CA ALA A 78 -9.86 14.13 15.20
C ALA A 78 -10.74 12.98 14.68
N PHE A 79 -10.10 11.80 14.48
CA PHE A 79 -10.75 10.59 13.97
C PHE A 79 -11.46 10.81 12.63
N GLY A 80 -10.83 11.55 11.73
CA GLY A 80 -11.35 11.82 10.38
C GLY A 80 -12.40 12.94 10.32
N LYS A 81 -12.48 13.82 11.31
CA LYS A 81 -13.41 14.97 11.26
C LYS A 81 -13.17 15.87 10.05
N ASN A 82 -11.90 16.02 9.64
CA ASN A 82 -11.46 16.84 8.51
C ASN A 82 -11.23 16.02 7.22
N ALA A 83 -11.63 14.76 7.21
CA ALA A 83 -11.48 13.88 6.05
C ALA A 83 -12.41 14.29 4.90
N ILE A 84 -12.05 13.86 3.70
CA ILE A 84 -12.86 14.05 2.49
C ILE A 84 -14.12 13.20 2.62
N ARG A 85 -15.30 13.77 2.43
CA ARG A 85 -16.58 13.12 2.72
C ARG A 85 -17.24 12.57 1.47
N GLY A 86 -17.34 11.24 1.38
CA GLY A 86 -18.03 10.53 0.32
C GLY A 86 -17.42 10.73 -1.07
N ALA A 87 -18.01 10.10 -2.07
CA ALA A 87 -17.58 10.18 -3.46
C ALA A 87 -17.66 11.61 -4.02
N LYS A 88 -18.65 12.39 -3.58
CA LYS A 88 -18.77 13.80 -4.00
C LYS A 88 -17.57 14.62 -3.52
N GLY A 89 -17.15 14.46 -2.26
CA GLY A 89 -15.99 15.17 -1.75
C GLY A 89 -14.69 14.77 -2.45
N ILE A 90 -14.54 13.51 -2.86
CA ILE A 90 -13.41 13.07 -3.69
C ILE A 90 -13.44 13.75 -5.06
N ALA A 91 -14.58 13.82 -5.72
CA ALA A 91 -14.72 14.48 -7.02
C ALA A 91 -14.38 15.99 -6.94
N GLU A 92 -14.77 16.66 -5.86
CA GLU A 92 -14.41 18.05 -5.60
C GLU A 92 -12.91 18.20 -5.29
N PHE A 93 -12.34 17.33 -4.45
CA PHE A 93 -10.93 17.38 -4.04
C PHE A 93 -9.96 17.19 -5.21
N PHE A 94 -10.30 16.29 -6.14
CA PHE A 94 -9.49 16.03 -7.33
C PHE A 94 -9.96 16.79 -8.58
N GLY A 95 -11.01 17.61 -8.48
CA GLY A 95 -11.62 18.32 -9.62
C GLY A 95 -10.65 19.17 -10.44
N GLU A 96 -9.68 19.79 -9.78
CA GLU A 96 -8.64 20.63 -10.37
C GLU A 96 -7.36 19.85 -10.76
N HIS A 97 -7.34 18.51 -10.61
CA HIS A 97 -6.16 17.73 -10.95
C HIS A 97 -5.86 17.79 -12.45
N PRO A 98 -4.59 18.02 -12.89
CA PRO A 98 -4.27 18.24 -14.31
C PRO A 98 -4.45 17.00 -15.20
N ASN A 99 -4.50 15.81 -14.61
CA ASN A 99 -4.69 14.55 -15.33
C ASN A 99 -6.12 14.03 -15.13
N ASP A 100 -6.91 14.02 -16.21
CA ASP A 100 -8.31 13.58 -16.17
C ASP A 100 -8.46 12.11 -15.81
N ASN A 101 -7.55 11.23 -16.24
CA ASN A 101 -7.58 9.82 -15.87
C ASN A 101 -7.42 9.62 -14.35
N VAL A 102 -6.63 10.47 -13.69
CA VAL A 102 -6.48 10.45 -12.23
C VAL A 102 -7.78 10.90 -11.55
N LYS A 103 -8.42 11.98 -12.03
CA LYS A 103 -9.73 12.43 -11.54
C LYS A 103 -10.78 11.33 -11.64
N GLU A 104 -10.85 10.69 -12.79
CA GLU A 104 -11.79 9.59 -13.06
C GLU A 104 -11.53 8.41 -12.12
N ALA A 105 -10.26 7.97 -12.02
CA ALA A 105 -9.88 6.86 -11.17
C ALA A 105 -10.35 7.07 -9.72
N PHE A 106 -10.03 8.23 -9.12
CA PHE A 106 -10.45 8.53 -7.76
C PHE A 106 -11.97 8.66 -7.62
N THR A 107 -12.63 9.31 -8.57
CA THR A 107 -14.08 9.54 -8.51
C THR A 107 -14.87 8.24 -8.62
N PHE A 108 -14.52 7.36 -9.56
CA PHE A 108 -15.21 6.09 -9.73
C PHE A 108 -14.89 5.12 -8.57
N ALA A 109 -13.63 5.06 -8.14
CA ALA A 109 -13.25 4.22 -7.01
C ALA A 109 -13.97 4.64 -5.72
N ALA A 110 -14.10 5.95 -5.47
CA ALA A 110 -14.84 6.45 -4.32
C ALA A 110 -16.33 6.11 -4.38
N LYS A 111 -16.96 6.14 -5.56
CA LYS A 111 -18.36 5.72 -5.74
C LYS A 111 -18.56 4.25 -5.42
N ASP A 112 -17.70 3.37 -5.94
CA ASP A 112 -17.79 1.93 -5.72
C ASP A 112 -17.53 1.57 -4.25
N LEU A 113 -16.52 2.21 -3.63
CA LEU A 113 -16.25 2.03 -2.20
C LEU A 113 -17.39 2.53 -1.31
N GLU A 114 -17.97 3.69 -1.64
CA GLU A 114 -19.10 4.23 -0.89
C GLU A 114 -20.29 3.28 -0.94
N LYS A 115 -20.68 2.79 -2.13
CA LYS A 115 -21.72 1.79 -2.27
C LYS A 115 -21.40 0.52 -1.46
N GLY A 116 -20.18 -0.03 -1.63
CA GLY A 116 -19.77 -1.25 -0.98
C GLY A 116 -19.76 -1.14 0.55
N ILE A 117 -19.21 -0.08 1.09
CA ILE A 117 -19.14 0.13 2.54
C ILE A 117 -20.51 0.44 3.12
N MET A 118 -21.31 1.25 2.44
CA MET A 118 -22.67 1.57 2.93
C MET A 118 -23.62 0.39 2.90
N SER A 119 -23.38 -0.64 2.07
CA SER A 119 -24.17 -1.87 2.06
C SER A 119 -23.91 -2.78 3.29
N LEU A 120 -22.81 -2.57 4.01
CA LEU A 120 -22.49 -3.31 5.22
C LEU A 120 -23.45 -2.97 6.36
N SER A 121 -23.74 -3.93 7.23
CA SER A 121 -24.47 -3.65 8.47
C SER A 121 -23.69 -2.71 9.38
N ASP A 122 -24.38 -2.02 10.29
CA ASP A 122 -23.72 -1.11 11.24
C ASP A 122 -22.71 -1.84 12.12
N ARG A 123 -23.01 -3.09 12.50
CA ARG A 123 -22.06 -3.94 13.24
C ARG A 123 -20.79 -4.19 12.44
N GLN A 124 -20.89 -4.48 11.14
CA GLN A 124 -19.72 -4.68 10.28
C GLN A 124 -18.93 -3.39 10.10
N LYS A 125 -19.61 -2.26 9.85
CA LYS A 125 -18.97 -0.94 9.77
C LYS A 125 -18.22 -0.59 11.05
N GLN A 126 -18.86 -0.80 12.21
CA GLN A 126 -18.21 -0.56 13.51
C GLN A 126 -17.01 -1.47 13.74
N MET A 127 -17.12 -2.75 13.39
CA MET A 127 -16.00 -3.70 13.52
C MET A 127 -14.82 -3.32 12.63
N MET A 128 -15.07 -2.86 11.39
CA MET A 128 -14.01 -2.52 10.44
C MET A 128 -13.39 -1.16 10.71
N PHE A 129 -14.19 -0.13 11.01
CA PHE A 129 -13.76 1.26 10.98
C PHE A 129 -13.77 1.97 12.34
N GLY A 130 -14.48 1.42 13.35
CA GLY A 130 -14.51 1.95 14.71
C GLY A 130 -14.94 3.42 14.80
N ASP A 131 -15.84 3.89 13.92
CA ASP A 131 -16.28 5.28 13.82
C ASP A 131 -15.15 6.28 13.50
N GLY A 132 -14.25 5.90 12.60
CA GLY A 132 -13.25 6.79 12.01
C GLY A 132 -11.87 6.77 12.65
N TRP A 133 -11.62 5.94 13.66
CA TRP A 133 -10.27 5.79 14.20
C TRP A 133 -9.46 4.67 13.52
N ARG A 134 -10.14 3.76 12.76
CA ARG A 134 -9.50 2.74 11.98
C ARG A 134 -9.72 2.98 10.49
N TRP A 135 -8.65 2.89 9.72
CA TRP A 135 -8.62 3.17 8.30
C TRP A 135 -8.04 2.00 7.53
N VAL A 136 -8.55 1.74 6.35
CA VAL A 136 -7.93 0.81 5.41
C VAL A 136 -7.16 1.58 4.35
N ASN A 137 -5.90 1.23 4.18
CA ASN A 137 -5.09 1.70 3.06
C ASN A 137 -5.51 0.94 1.81
N ILE A 138 -5.76 1.66 0.76
CA ILE A 138 -6.16 1.11 -0.53
C ILE A 138 -5.28 1.64 -1.64
N GLU A 139 -5.25 0.90 -2.72
CA GLU A 139 -4.63 1.32 -3.96
C GLU A 139 -5.62 1.16 -5.11
N ILE A 140 -5.78 2.23 -5.87
CA ILE A 140 -6.67 2.31 -7.01
C ILE A 140 -5.84 2.03 -8.25
N ILE A 141 -6.10 0.92 -8.91
CA ILE A 141 -5.48 0.52 -10.17
C ILE A 141 -6.46 0.87 -11.29
N TRP A 142 -6.05 1.82 -12.11
CA TRP A 142 -6.81 2.30 -13.25
C TRP A 142 -5.92 2.24 -14.50
N PRO A 143 -6.24 1.38 -15.49
CA PRO A 143 -5.37 1.15 -16.65
C PRO A 143 -5.02 2.39 -17.44
N ALA A 144 -5.89 3.42 -17.44
CA ALA A 144 -5.64 4.67 -18.11
C ALA A 144 -4.68 5.61 -17.37
N THR A 145 -4.36 5.35 -16.09
CA THR A 145 -3.26 6.03 -15.40
C THR A 145 -1.96 5.31 -15.74
N VAL A 146 -0.98 6.05 -16.27
CA VAL A 146 0.31 5.46 -16.65
C VAL A 146 1.07 5.08 -15.39
N ASN A 147 1.29 3.79 -15.23
CA ASN A 147 2.09 3.20 -14.17
C ASN A 147 3.25 2.43 -14.80
N VAL A 148 4.25 2.08 -13.99
CA VAL A 148 5.37 1.24 -14.44
C VAL A 148 4.88 -0.17 -14.80
N ILE A 149 3.87 -0.67 -14.07
CA ILE A 149 3.24 -1.96 -14.33
C ILE A 149 2.01 -1.74 -15.22
N PRO A 150 1.94 -2.35 -16.42
CA PRO A 150 0.76 -2.25 -17.27
C PRO A 150 -0.36 -3.15 -16.73
N TYR A 151 -1.35 -2.54 -16.11
CA TYR A 151 -2.57 -3.23 -15.69
C TYR A 151 -3.61 -3.22 -16.80
N ASN A 152 -4.42 -4.27 -16.87
CA ASN A 152 -5.53 -4.40 -17.83
C ASN A 152 -6.91 -4.53 -17.16
N HIS A 153 -6.96 -4.30 -15.84
CA HIS A 153 -8.19 -4.38 -15.04
C HIS A 153 -8.27 -3.20 -14.08
N GLU A 154 -9.48 -2.75 -13.83
CA GLU A 154 -9.78 -1.75 -12.82
C GLU A 154 -9.94 -2.43 -11.46
N LEU A 155 -9.00 -2.18 -10.54
CA LEU A 155 -8.99 -2.79 -9.21
C LEU A 155 -8.94 -1.75 -8.10
N ILE A 156 -9.67 -2.00 -7.03
CA ILE A 156 -9.44 -1.39 -5.73
C ILE A 156 -8.84 -2.47 -4.82
N VAL A 157 -7.57 -2.31 -4.52
CA VAL A 157 -6.84 -3.26 -3.68
C VAL A 157 -6.86 -2.77 -2.24
N LEU A 158 -7.47 -3.55 -1.35
CA LEU A 158 -7.49 -3.29 0.08
C LEU A 158 -6.23 -3.92 0.70
N HIS A 159 -5.33 -3.09 1.24
CA HIS A 159 -4.07 -3.56 1.78
C HIS A 159 -4.19 -3.95 3.25
N ASN A 160 -4.10 -2.97 4.13
CA ASN A 160 -4.07 -3.16 5.56
C ASN A 160 -4.92 -2.12 6.28
N PHE A 161 -5.35 -2.47 7.49
CA PHE A 161 -5.97 -1.51 8.41
C PHE A 161 -4.90 -0.92 9.32
N ARG A 162 -5.06 0.37 9.62
CA ARG A 162 -4.27 1.09 10.62
C ARG A 162 -5.17 1.87 11.56
N GLU A 163 -4.71 1.99 12.77
CA GLU A 163 -5.39 2.74 13.83
C GLU A 163 -4.65 4.06 14.07
N TYR A 164 -5.44 5.12 14.19
CA TYR A 164 -4.91 6.47 14.38
C TYR A 164 -5.49 7.11 15.64
N ASP A 165 -4.65 7.86 16.36
CA ASP A 165 -5.06 8.69 17.46
C ASP A 165 -5.75 9.99 17.00
N GLU A 166 -6.15 10.84 17.96
CA GLU A 166 -6.79 12.12 17.68
C GLU A 166 -5.88 13.09 16.91
N ASP A 167 -4.58 12.98 17.07
CA ASP A 167 -3.57 13.79 16.37
C ASP A 167 -3.23 13.25 14.97
N GLY A 168 -3.81 12.11 14.57
CA GLY A 168 -3.56 11.44 13.30
C GLY A 168 -2.22 10.72 13.25
N ASN A 169 -1.67 10.32 14.41
CA ASN A 169 -0.51 9.44 14.45
C ASN A 169 -0.96 7.99 14.45
N THR A 170 -0.19 7.11 13.80
CA THR A 170 -0.43 5.68 13.84
C THR A 170 -0.16 5.15 15.24
N VAL A 171 -1.16 4.52 15.86
CA VAL A 171 -1.07 3.95 17.23
C VAL A 171 -1.16 2.44 17.22
N GLY A 172 -1.58 1.82 16.13
CA GLY A 172 -1.71 0.38 16.00
C GLY A 172 -2.08 -0.06 14.59
N GLY A 173 -2.11 -1.38 14.41
CA GLY A 173 -2.67 -2.03 13.24
C GLY A 173 -1.69 -2.22 12.09
N ASP A 174 -1.43 -3.47 11.79
CA ASP A 174 -1.12 -3.97 10.45
C ASP A 174 -2.04 -5.17 10.22
N PHE A 175 -3.35 -4.88 10.22
CA PHE A 175 -4.38 -5.92 10.16
C PHE A 175 -4.67 -6.28 8.69
N ASN A 176 -3.73 -6.98 8.06
CA ASN A 176 -3.87 -7.43 6.67
C ASN A 176 -5.08 -8.34 6.46
N GLU A 177 -5.43 -9.15 7.46
CA GLU A 177 -6.61 -10.01 7.42
C GLU A 177 -7.93 -9.24 7.34
N TYR A 178 -8.00 -8.05 7.94
CA TYR A 178 -9.18 -7.20 7.84
C TYR A 178 -9.42 -6.67 6.43
N GLY A 179 -8.36 -6.41 5.66
CA GLY A 179 -8.51 -6.04 4.25
C GLY A 179 -9.15 -7.16 3.43
N ARG A 180 -8.74 -8.41 3.64
CA ARG A 180 -9.35 -9.58 2.99
C ARG A 180 -10.79 -9.80 3.46
N MET A 181 -11.04 -9.64 4.75
CA MET A 181 -12.38 -9.78 5.32
C MET A 181 -13.32 -8.72 4.77
N LEU A 182 -12.90 -7.46 4.70
CA LEU A 182 -13.70 -6.36 4.13
C LEU A 182 -14.01 -6.60 2.64
N ALA A 183 -13.02 -6.98 1.84
CA ALA A 183 -13.23 -7.31 0.44
C ALA A 183 -14.25 -8.48 0.27
N GLY A 184 -14.11 -9.51 1.10
CA GLY A 184 -15.08 -10.63 1.14
C GLY A 184 -16.48 -10.18 1.54
N MET A 185 -16.63 -9.33 2.55
CA MET A 185 -17.90 -8.78 2.98
C MET A 185 -18.58 -7.97 1.88
N ILE A 186 -17.84 -7.09 1.20
CA ILE A 186 -18.39 -6.29 0.10
C ILE A 186 -18.87 -7.21 -1.02
N LYS A 187 -18.07 -8.20 -1.40
CA LYS A 187 -18.45 -9.16 -2.42
C LYS A 187 -19.69 -9.97 -2.04
N GLN A 188 -19.80 -10.43 -0.79
CA GLN A 188 -20.93 -11.24 -0.32
C GLN A 188 -22.22 -10.44 -0.17
N THR A 189 -22.12 -9.17 0.26
CA THR A 189 -23.32 -8.36 0.51
C THR A 189 -23.99 -7.92 -0.76
N ASN A 190 -23.24 -7.68 -1.83
CA ASN A 190 -23.85 -7.29 -3.10
C ASN A 190 -22.86 -7.40 -4.27
N GLU A 191 -23.02 -8.40 -5.11
CA GLU A 191 -22.20 -8.56 -6.33
C GLU A 191 -22.37 -7.42 -7.33
N HIS A 192 -23.47 -6.64 -7.22
CA HIS A 192 -23.80 -5.52 -8.10
C HIS A 192 -23.43 -4.14 -7.55
N VAL A 193 -22.70 -4.08 -6.44
CA VAL A 193 -22.28 -2.81 -5.85
C VAL A 193 -21.23 -2.13 -6.70
N GLN A 194 -20.39 -2.90 -7.36
CA GLN A 194 -19.28 -2.44 -8.17
C GLN A 194 -19.75 -2.04 -9.58
N ASP A 195 -19.55 -0.78 -9.95
CA ASP A 195 -19.87 -0.29 -11.30
C ASP A 195 -18.69 -0.39 -12.25
N LYS A 196 -17.48 -0.09 -11.76
CA LYS A 196 -16.25 0.00 -12.56
C LYS A 196 -15.14 -0.89 -12.03
N PHE A 197 -14.99 -0.96 -10.70
CA PHE A 197 -13.87 -1.61 -10.06
C PHE A 197 -14.25 -2.97 -9.46
N THR A 198 -13.31 -3.90 -9.54
CA THR A 198 -13.34 -5.08 -8.68
C THR A 198 -12.62 -4.75 -7.37
N ILE A 199 -13.35 -4.83 -6.25
CA ILE A 199 -12.78 -4.63 -4.92
C ILE A 199 -12.18 -5.95 -4.45
N THR A 200 -10.88 -5.94 -4.18
CA THR A 200 -10.11 -7.13 -3.81
C THR A 200 -9.13 -6.83 -2.68
N SER A 201 -8.48 -7.86 -2.16
CA SER A 201 -7.34 -7.71 -1.25
C SER A 201 -6.13 -8.41 -1.83
N MET A 202 -4.94 -7.91 -1.51
CA MET A 202 -3.71 -8.55 -1.97
C MET A 202 -3.59 -9.97 -1.44
N PRO A 203 -3.34 -10.95 -2.32
CA PRO A 203 -3.00 -12.29 -1.89
C PRO A 203 -1.63 -12.28 -1.19
N LEU A 204 -1.50 -13.14 -0.18
CA LEU A 204 -0.20 -13.44 0.38
C LEU A 204 0.56 -14.33 -0.60
N LEU A 205 1.73 -13.90 -0.98
CA LEU A 205 2.61 -14.65 -1.86
C LEU A 205 3.48 -15.61 -1.04
N LYS A 206 3.63 -16.83 -1.55
CA LYS A 206 4.67 -17.74 -1.06
C LYS A 206 5.91 -17.48 -1.90
N MET A 207 7.02 -17.16 -1.24
CA MET A 207 8.30 -17.05 -1.95
C MET A 207 8.64 -18.40 -2.57
N PRO A 208 8.75 -18.49 -3.90
CA PRO A 208 9.22 -19.70 -4.54
C PRO A 208 10.71 -19.91 -4.20
N ARG A 209 11.09 -21.16 -4.00
CA ARG A 209 12.52 -21.51 -4.06
C ARG A 209 12.95 -21.51 -5.52
N VAL A 210 13.91 -20.69 -5.86
CA VAL A 210 14.50 -20.67 -7.19
C VAL A 210 15.34 -21.95 -7.38
N LYS A 211 15.09 -22.70 -8.46
CA LYS A 211 15.94 -23.83 -8.82
C LYS A 211 17.32 -23.29 -9.20
N ASN A 212 18.38 -23.97 -8.76
CA ASN A 212 19.77 -23.53 -8.98
C ASN A 212 20.06 -22.15 -8.36
N PHE A 213 19.46 -21.86 -7.23
CA PHE A 213 19.58 -20.57 -6.54
C PHE A 213 21.04 -20.17 -6.27
N GLU A 214 21.95 -21.12 -6.07
CA GLU A 214 23.37 -20.85 -5.81
C GLU A 214 24.04 -20.12 -6.98
N GLN A 215 23.79 -20.56 -8.20
CA GLN A 215 24.29 -19.90 -9.41
C GLN A 215 23.65 -18.51 -9.57
N THR A 216 22.32 -18.44 -9.45
CA THR A 216 21.58 -17.17 -9.55
C THR A 216 22.03 -16.15 -8.49
N ILE A 217 22.28 -16.60 -7.25
CA ILE A 217 22.86 -15.76 -6.20
C ILE A 217 24.24 -15.26 -6.62
N GLY A 218 25.11 -16.17 -7.13
CA GLY A 218 26.43 -15.82 -7.59
C GLY A 218 26.41 -14.73 -8.67
N ASP A 219 25.52 -14.86 -9.64
CA ASP A 219 25.36 -13.90 -10.73
C ASP A 219 24.95 -12.51 -10.19
N TYR A 220 23.87 -12.40 -9.39
CA TYR A 220 23.43 -11.12 -8.84
C TYR A 220 24.42 -10.49 -7.87
N LEU A 221 25.06 -11.30 -7.01
CA LEU A 221 26.10 -10.78 -6.12
C LEU A 221 27.36 -10.35 -6.89
N GLY A 222 27.68 -11.05 -8.00
CA GLY A 222 28.73 -10.65 -8.90
C GLY A 222 28.47 -9.30 -9.54
N GLU A 223 27.26 -9.05 -10.02
CA GLU A 223 26.86 -7.73 -10.54
C GLU A 223 26.98 -6.63 -9.52
N ILE A 224 26.50 -6.84 -8.30
CA ILE A 224 26.62 -5.86 -7.20
C ILE A 224 28.08 -5.59 -6.88
N ASN A 225 28.91 -6.61 -6.75
CA ASN A 225 30.33 -6.46 -6.47
C ASN A 225 31.06 -5.73 -7.59
N ASN A 226 30.71 -5.97 -8.85
CA ASN A 226 31.26 -5.28 -10.01
C ASN A 226 30.88 -3.78 -9.99
N LEU A 227 29.62 -3.46 -9.66
CA LEU A 227 29.18 -2.09 -9.52
C LEU A 227 29.91 -1.38 -8.37
N MET A 228 30.01 -2.02 -7.21
CA MET A 228 30.75 -1.51 -6.07
C MET A 228 32.21 -1.21 -6.43
N SER A 229 32.90 -2.16 -7.08
CA SER A 229 34.29 -1.99 -7.53
C SER A 229 34.42 -0.86 -8.53
N LYS A 230 33.50 -0.77 -9.49
CA LYS A 230 33.51 0.29 -10.52
C LYS A 230 33.43 1.70 -9.93
N TYR A 231 32.68 1.85 -8.84
CA TYR A 231 32.44 3.15 -8.19
C TYR A 231 33.23 3.34 -6.89
N GLY A 232 34.16 2.43 -6.54
CA GLY A 232 34.95 2.50 -5.32
C GLY A 232 34.14 2.39 -4.03
N LEU A 233 33.05 1.65 -4.06
CA LEU A 233 32.12 1.47 -2.93
C LEU A 233 32.49 0.26 -2.10
N ASN A 234 32.14 0.30 -0.81
CA ASN A 234 32.33 -0.78 0.15
C ASN A 234 30.97 -1.40 0.57
N PRO A 235 30.93 -2.63 1.09
CA PRO A 235 29.71 -3.26 1.55
C PRO A 235 28.91 -2.46 2.59
N GLY A 236 29.60 -1.68 3.43
CA GLY A 236 29.01 -0.81 4.42
C GLY A 236 28.52 0.55 3.92
N ASP A 237 28.72 0.87 2.64
CA ASP A 237 28.26 2.13 2.07
C ASP A 237 26.75 2.09 1.82
N LYS A 238 26.09 3.25 1.97
CA LYS A 238 24.64 3.37 1.86
C LYS A 238 24.20 3.46 0.39
N ILE A 239 23.14 2.72 0.04
CA ILE A 239 22.61 2.63 -1.32
C ILE A 239 22.10 3.99 -1.82
N GLY A 240 21.48 4.80 -0.97
CA GLY A 240 20.81 6.05 -1.34
C GLY A 240 21.70 7.30 -1.45
N ARG A 241 23.04 7.19 -1.34
CA ARG A 241 23.96 8.36 -1.41
C ARG A 241 24.58 8.62 -2.77
N ALA A 242 24.12 7.99 -3.83
CA ALA A 242 24.70 8.12 -5.17
C ALA A 242 24.20 9.35 -5.95
N HIS A 243 23.88 10.45 -5.29
CA HIS A 243 23.55 11.70 -5.96
C HIS A 243 24.19 12.87 -5.23
N VAL A 244 25.39 13.18 -5.61
CA VAL A 244 25.93 14.55 -5.66
C VAL A 244 26.65 14.70 -6.98
#